data_c3bf04076ccdc53e6bf0b7927a8d63aa
#
_entry.id   c3bf04076ccdc53e6bf0b7927a8d63aa
#
_cell.length_a   1.000
_cell.length_b   1.000
_cell.length_c   1.000
_cell.angle_alpha   90.00
_cell.angle_beta   90.00
_cell.angle_gamma   90.00
#
_symmetry.space_group_name_H-M   'P 1'
#
loop_
_entity.id
_entity.type
_entity.pdbx_description
1 polymer ?
#
loop_
_entity_poly.entity_id
_entity_poly.type
_entity_poly.pdbx_seq_one_letter_code
_entity_poly.pdbx_strand_id
1 'polypeptide(L)'
;MKHLFILLFLLTTNAFAQGPFGDYAVVKDKDGYVNIRAKENVKSKIVDTLPNNTLVYGFFDKEFNPTNWIEVDKGYVHQSRLKKIFDFRAIEGKVQGNSLVFDDKDVKVTITKQKFDKTKHKITKKEHDGWTELIIDGKAIYGIDIYGGNDDSLPEDHYKSITVTMKGKNVPIPKSAYDDLYQIFYFSSSVYYDKEAEVLYILAHNSENASAYEVCWQIVKGEYKGRVIGYPL
;
A
#
# COMPACT_ATOMS: atom_id res chain seq x y z
N MET A 1 -61.69 -1.75 -14.19
CA MET A 1 -60.69 -1.28 -13.22
C MET A 1 -59.49 -2.24 -13.25
N LYS A 2 -58.38 -1.79 -13.84
CA LYS A 2 -57.16 -2.61 -13.95
C LYS A 2 -56.24 -2.25 -12.78
N HIS A 3 -56.04 -3.22 -11.87
CA HIS A 3 -55.09 -3.06 -10.76
C HIS A 3 -53.67 -3.29 -11.28
N LEU A 4 -52.87 -2.22 -11.29
CA LEU A 4 -51.45 -2.24 -11.60
C LEU A 4 -50.70 -2.62 -10.31
N PHE A 5 -50.18 -3.86 -10.24
CA PHE A 5 -49.27 -4.28 -9.17
C PHE A 5 -47.85 -3.76 -9.52
N ILE A 6 -47.38 -2.76 -8.78
CA ILE A 6 -46.00 -2.32 -8.83
C ILE A 6 -45.19 -3.23 -7.91
N LEU A 7 -44.42 -4.15 -8.50
CA LEU A 7 -43.45 -4.99 -7.79
C LEU A 7 -42.22 -4.16 -7.48
N LEU A 8 -42.12 -3.70 -6.23
CA LEU A 8 -40.95 -2.97 -5.74
C LEU A 8 -39.80 -3.97 -5.51
N PHE A 9 -38.85 -4.05 -6.45
CA PHE A 9 -37.63 -4.84 -6.31
C PHE A 9 -36.69 -4.08 -5.36
N LEU A 10 -36.66 -4.47 -4.08
CA LEU A 10 -35.64 -4.04 -3.13
C LEU A 10 -34.30 -4.69 -3.53
N LEU A 11 -33.49 -3.95 -4.27
CA LEU A 11 -32.07 -4.26 -4.45
C LEU A 11 -31.38 -4.05 -3.09
N THR A 12 -31.22 -5.10 -2.31
CA THR A 12 -30.29 -5.11 -1.18
C THR A 12 -28.88 -5.16 -1.77
N THR A 13 -28.25 -4.00 -1.92
CA THR A 13 -26.81 -3.93 -2.13
C THR A 13 -26.16 -4.35 -0.80
N ASN A 14 -25.62 -5.57 -0.76
CA ASN A 14 -24.65 -5.93 0.27
C ASN A 14 -23.41 -5.07 0.00
N ALA A 15 -23.36 -3.87 0.56
CA ALA A 15 -22.12 -3.14 0.72
C ALA A 15 -21.31 -3.91 1.76
N PHE A 16 -20.39 -4.74 1.32
CA PHE A 16 -19.32 -5.19 2.19
C PHE A 16 -18.54 -3.94 2.55
N ALA A 17 -18.74 -3.43 3.75
CA ALA A 17 -18.00 -2.31 4.27
C ALA A 17 -16.56 -2.80 4.53
N GLN A 18 -15.68 -2.60 3.56
CA GLN A 18 -14.26 -2.67 3.80
C GLN A 18 -13.94 -1.55 4.80
N GLY A 19 -13.21 -1.88 5.87
CA GLY A 19 -12.75 -0.89 6.83
C GLY A 19 -11.91 0.19 6.13
N PRO A 20 -11.76 1.37 6.73
CA PRO A 20 -10.95 2.44 6.15
C PRO A 20 -9.49 2.02 6.07
N PHE A 21 -8.82 2.43 4.99
CA PHE A 21 -7.37 2.39 4.92
C PHE A 21 -6.76 3.54 5.72
N GLY A 22 -5.58 3.31 6.24
CA GLY A 22 -4.74 4.37 6.76
C GLY A 22 -4.11 5.20 5.63
N ASP A 23 -3.23 6.09 6.01
CA ASP A 23 -2.45 6.91 5.07
C ASP A 23 -0.96 6.64 5.25
N TYR A 24 -0.20 6.82 4.19
CA TYR A 24 1.25 6.90 4.27
C TYR A 24 1.70 8.32 4.55
N ALA A 25 2.64 8.45 5.46
CA ALA A 25 3.28 9.71 5.78
C ALA A 25 4.79 9.53 5.98
N VAL A 26 5.52 10.62 5.97
CA VAL A 26 6.95 10.62 6.26
C VAL A 26 7.28 11.61 7.36
N VAL A 27 8.28 11.27 8.13
CA VAL A 27 8.84 12.20 9.12
C VAL A 27 9.38 13.44 8.40
N LYS A 28 8.88 14.61 8.80
CA LYS A 28 9.31 15.94 8.33
C LYS A 28 9.40 16.88 9.52
N ASP A 29 10.56 16.86 10.17
CA ASP A 29 10.83 17.69 11.33
C ASP A 29 12.05 18.58 11.12
N LYS A 30 12.01 19.80 11.67
CA LYS A 30 13.13 20.77 11.59
C LYS A 30 14.38 20.26 12.29
N ASP A 31 14.22 19.39 13.31
CA ASP A 31 15.33 18.84 14.08
C ASP A 31 15.99 17.64 13.35
N GLY A 32 15.48 17.26 12.18
CA GLY A 32 16.00 16.14 11.38
C GLY A 32 15.49 14.75 11.81
N TYR A 33 14.72 14.66 12.88
CA TYR A 33 14.15 13.42 13.42
C TYR A 33 12.93 13.70 14.30
N VAL A 34 12.19 12.66 14.64
CA VAL A 34 11.10 12.71 15.62
C VAL A 34 11.35 11.66 16.72
N ASN A 35 10.97 12.00 17.95
CA ASN A 35 11.01 11.05 19.07
C ASN A 35 9.85 10.06 18.98
N ILE A 36 10.15 8.77 19.16
CA ILE A 36 9.16 7.73 19.47
C ILE A 36 8.94 7.73 20.98
N ARG A 37 7.68 7.78 21.39
CA ARG A 37 7.29 7.77 22.79
C ARG A 37 6.59 6.47 23.19
N ALA A 38 6.81 6.03 24.41
CA ALA A 38 6.21 4.79 24.93
C ALA A 38 4.68 4.83 25.04
N LYS A 39 4.08 6.04 25.07
CA LYS A 39 2.61 6.27 25.14
C LYS A 39 2.26 7.52 24.35
N GLU A 40 1.02 7.67 24.00
CA GLU A 40 0.41 8.81 23.28
C GLU A 40 0.42 10.12 24.10
N ASN A 41 1.57 10.50 24.61
CA ASN A 41 1.75 11.66 25.49
C ASN A 41 3.13 12.30 25.33
N VAL A 42 3.18 13.63 25.19
CA VAL A 42 4.43 14.40 25.05
C VAL A 42 5.36 14.27 26.25
N LYS A 43 4.85 13.95 27.43
CA LYS A 43 5.63 13.71 28.66
C LYS A 43 6.06 12.25 28.84
N SER A 44 5.58 11.35 27.99
CA SER A 44 5.96 9.94 28.04
C SER A 44 7.43 9.76 27.71
N LYS A 45 8.03 8.68 28.25
CA LYS A 45 9.42 8.31 27.99
C LYS A 45 9.68 8.22 26.48
N ILE A 46 10.79 8.81 26.03
CA ILE A 46 11.32 8.59 24.70
C ILE A 46 11.97 7.21 24.68
N VAL A 47 11.56 6.36 23.76
CA VAL A 47 12.05 4.99 23.63
C VAL A 47 12.94 4.80 22.40
N ASP A 48 12.79 5.65 21.36
CA ASP A 48 13.62 5.65 20.16
C ASP A 48 13.40 6.96 19.37
N THR A 49 13.98 7.05 18.16
CA THR A 49 13.79 8.15 17.21
C THR A 49 13.60 7.63 15.79
N LEU A 50 12.89 8.39 14.96
CA LEU A 50 12.81 8.19 13.51
C LEU A 50 13.44 9.37 12.78
N PRO A 51 14.41 9.17 11.90
CA PRO A 51 14.99 10.24 11.09
C PRO A 51 14.00 10.77 10.05
N ASN A 52 14.28 11.99 9.55
CA ASN A 52 13.49 12.55 8.44
C ASN A 52 13.49 11.60 7.23
N ASN A 53 12.38 11.64 6.50
CA ASN A 53 12.05 10.76 5.38
C ASN A 53 11.83 9.28 5.76
N THR A 54 11.75 8.92 7.05
CA THR A 54 11.24 7.60 7.43
C THR A 54 9.76 7.51 7.04
N LEU A 55 9.43 6.51 6.23
CA LEU A 55 8.06 6.19 5.80
C LEU A 55 7.31 5.48 6.92
N VAL A 56 6.11 5.94 7.23
CA VAL A 56 5.20 5.35 8.21
C VAL A 56 3.81 5.18 7.59
N TYR A 57 3.07 4.20 8.07
CA TYR A 57 1.66 3.98 7.77
C TYR A 57 0.85 4.14 9.04
N GLY A 58 -0.34 4.72 8.96
CA GLY A 58 -1.20 4.88 10.13
C GLY A 58 -2.52 5.56 9.83
N PHE A 59 -3.40 5.63 10.82
CA PHE A 59 -4.73 6.24 10.71
C PHE A 59 -4.66 7.69 11.20
N PHE A 60 -4.91 8.63 10.30
CA PHE A 60 -4.80 10.07 10.55
C PHE A 60 -6.15 10.75 10.74
N ASP A 61 -7.25 10.08 10.38
CA ASP A 61 -8.58 10.58 10.61
C ASP A 61 -8.95 10.49 12.08
N LYS A 62 -9.59 11.54 12.61
CA LYS A 62 -10.01 11.60 14.02
C LYS A 62 -11.09 10.60 14.39
N GLU A 63 -11.85 10.12 13.44
CA GLU A 63 -12.83 9.06 13.64
C GLU A 63 -12.15 7.75 14.05
N PHE A 64 -11.01 7.43 13.43
CA PHE A 64 -10.25 6.20 13.67
C PHE A 64 -9.06 6.39 14.60
N ASN A 65 -8.58 7.62 14.73
CA ASN A 65 -7.46 7.98 15.63
C ASN A 65 -7.74 9.34 16.31
N PRO A 66 -8.44 9.35 17.43
CA PRO A 66 -8.79 10.60 18.13
C PRO A 66 -7.61 11.30 18.81
N THR A 67 -6.47 10.61 18.98
CA THR A 67 -5.36 11.07 19.87
C THR A 67 -4.31 11.91 19.14
N ASN A 68 -4.30 11.97 17.82
CA ASN A 68 -3.23 12.55 16.99
C ASN A 68 -1.85 11.88 17.16
N TRP A 69 -1.79 10.68 17.70
CA TRP A 69 -0.58 9.88 17.79
C TRP A 69 -0.67 8.69 16.85
N ILE A 70 0.36 8.51 16.05
CA ILE A 70 0.47 7.39 15.11
C ILE A 70 1.32 6.32 15.75
N GLU A 71 0.79 5.11 15.84
CA GLU A 71 1.52 3.94 16.29
C GLU A 71 2.59 3.56 15.27
N VAL A 72 3.78 3.25 15.76
CA VAL A 72 4.92 2.76 15.00
C VAL A 72 5.56 1.61 15.77
N ASP A 73 6.48 0.88 15.15
CA ASP A 73 7.08 -0.36 15.69
C ASP A 73 7.42 -0.34 17.19
N LYS A 74 7.91 0.78 17.74
CA LYS A 74 8.38 0.86 19.11
C LYS A 74 7.56 1.77 20.03
N GLY A 75 6.43 2.28 19.54
CA GLY A 75 5.58 3.19 20.30
C GLY A 75 4.86 4.20 19.40
N TYR A 76 4.87 5.49 19.78
CA TYR A 76 4.00 6.49 19.16
C TYR A 76 4.75 7.73 18.72
N VAL A 77 4.35 8.26 17.55
CA VAL A 77 4.85 9.52 16.97
C VAL A 77 3.68 10.48 16.84
N HIS A 78 3.86 11.75 17.20
CA HIS A 78 2.81 12.75 17.05
C HIS A 78 2.65 13.16 15.58
N GLN A 79 1.42 13.12 15.04
CA GLN A 79 1.14 13.36 13.62
C GLN A 79 1.60 14.73 13.11
N SER A 80 1.74 15.76 13.96
CA SER A 80 2.26 17.08 13.56
C SER A 80 3.73 17.06 13.09
N ARG A 81 4.43 15.95 13.26
CA ARG A 81 5.80 15.72 12.82
C ARG A 81 5.88 14.90 11.53
N LEU A 82 4.71 14.59 10.98
CA LEU A 82 4.56 13.77 9.79
C LEU A 82 3.94 14.62 8.67
N LYS A 83 4.37 14.37 7.44
CA LYS A 83 3.74 14.91 6.24
C LYS A 83 3.16 13.76 5.43
N LYS A 84 1.89 13.83 5.11
CA LYS A 84 1.22 12.79 4.31
C LYS A 84 1.79 12.75 2.90
N ILE A 85 1.87 11.57 2.30
CA ILE A 85 2.46 11.39 0.97
C ILE A 85 1.67 12.13 -0.11
N PHE A 86 0.35 12.16 -0.03
CA PHE A 86 -0.50 12.86 -1.00
C PHE A 86 -0.38 14.39 -0.95
N ASP A 87 0.30 14.97 0.08
CA ASP A 87 0.62 16.40 0.13
C ASP A 87 1.84 16.78 -0.73
N PHE A 88 2.50 15.79 -1.32
CA PHE A 88 3.57 16.02 -2.30
C PHE A 88 3.01 16.16 -3.72
N ARG A 89 3.86 16.56 -4.64
CA ARG A 89 3.48 16.71 -6.04
C ARG A 89 3.09 15.35 -6.65
N ALA A 90 1.83 15.22 -7.06
CA ALA A 90 1.37 14.06 -7.80
C ALA A 90 1.90 14.08 -9.24
N ILE A 91 2.17 12.90 -9.80
CA ILE A 91 2.49 12.67 -11.20
C ILE A 91 1.34 11.88 -11.81
N GLU A 92 0.78 12.39 -12.91
CA GLU A 92 -0.35 11.73 -13.57
C GLU A 92 0.07 10.43 -14.25
N GLY A 93 -0.75 9.38 -14.04
CA GLY A 93 -0.58 8.08 -14.68
C GLY A 93 -1.48 7.89 -15.88
N LYS A 94 -1.00 7.14 -16.88
CA LYS A 94 -1.76 6.74 -18.06
C LYS A 94 -1.57 5.26 -18.32
N VAL A 95 -2.69 4.54 -18.55
CA VAL A 95 -2.64 3.12 -18.96
C VAL A 95 -2.20 3.02 -20.41
N GLN A 96 -1.20 2.18 -20.65
CA GLN A 96 -0.65 1.88 -21.98
C GLN A 96 -0.49 0.36 -22.11
N GLY A 97 -1.48 -0.29 -22.73
CA GLY A 97 -1.55 -1.75 -22.82
C GLY A 97 -1.59 -2.39 -21.42
N ASN A 98 -0.63 -3.27 -21.12
CA ASN A 98 -0.50 -3.94 -19.82
C ASN A 98 0.39 -3.16 -18.83
N SER A 99 0.58 -1.87 -19.05
CA SER A 99 1.41 -1.02 -18.19
C SER A 99 0.66 0.24 -17.77
N LEU A 100 0.94 0.70 -16.57
CA LEU A 100 0.60 2.03 -16.07
C LEU A 100 1.88 2.87 -16.06
N VAL A 101 1.87 4.00 -16.76
CA VAL A 101 3.02 4.87 -16.93
C VAL A 101 2.75 6.24 -16.33
N PHE A 102 3.61 6.64 -15.39
CA PHE A 102 3.71 7.97 -14.83
C PHE A 102 4.95 8.62 -15.41
N ASP A 103 4.81 9.76 -16.06
CA ASP A 103 5.93 10.37 -16.80
C ASP A 103 5.88 11.90 -16.70
N ASP A 104 6.93 12.48 -16.15
CA ASP A 104 7.17 13.91 -16.20
C ASP A 104 8.66 14.20 -16.45
N LYS A 105 9.05 15.46 -16.42
CA LYS A 105 10.44 15.87 -16.71
C LYS A 105 11.50 15.34 -15.73
N ASP A 106 11.10 15.05 -14.50
CA ASP A 106 12.01 14.66 -13.42
C ASP A 106 12.00 13.16 -13.15
N VAL A 107 10.83 12.51 -13.38
CA VAL A 107 10.56 11.12 -12.95
C VAL A 107 9.76 10.38 -14.00
N LYS A 108 10.13 9.13 -14.25
CA LYS A 108 9.29 8.17 -15.00
C LYS A 108 9.17 6.88 -14.20
N VAL A 109 7.93 6.43 -14.00
CA VAL A 109 7.61 5.14 -13.38
C VAL A 109 6.76 4.34 -14.36
N THR A 110 7.11 3.08 -14.57
CA THR A 110 6.29 2.15 -15.34
C THR A 110 6.01 0.91 -14.49
N ILE A 111 4.75 0.67 -14.23
CA ILE A 111 4.24 -0.51 -13.54
C ILE A 111 3.65 -1.43 -14.58
N THR A 112 4.14 -2.66 -14.68
CA THR A 112 3.63 -3.68 -15.61
C THR A 112 3.14 -4.88 -14.84
N LYS A 113 1.92 -5.35 -15.11
CA LYS A 113 1.39 -6.59 -14.56
C LYS A 113 1.33 -7.69 -15.61
N GLN A 114 1.22 -8.92 -15.18
CA GLN A 114 1.00 -10.10 -16.01
C GLN A 114 0.06 -11.07 -15.33
N LYS A 115 -0.61 -11.90 -16.13
CA LYS A 115 -1.44 -12.98 -15.62
C LYS A 115 -0.60 -13.98 -14.84
N PHE A 116 -1.16 -14.49 -13.75
CA PHE A 116 -0.56 -15.57 -12.99
C PHE A 116 -0.67 -16.89 -13.76
N ASP A 117 0.44 -17.60 -13.86
CA ASP A 117 0.51 -18.91 -14.52
C ASP A 117 0.96 -19.97 -13.50
N LYS A 118 -0.02 -20.66 -12.91
CA LYS A 118 0.23 -21.67 -11.86
C LYS A 118 1.23 -22.75 -12.26
N THR A 119 1.40 -23.00 -13.55
CA THR A 119 2.32 -24.06 -14.03
C THR A 119 3.79 -23.68 -13.86
N LYS A 120 4.08 -22.40 -13.62
CA LYS A 120 5.45 -21.86 -13.45
C LYS A 120 5.83 -21.64 -11.99
N HIS A 121 4.96 -22.00 -11.05
CA HIS A 121 5.15 -21.70 -9.64
C HIS A 121 4.94 -22.94 -8.77
N LYS A 122 5.73 -23.04 -7.69
CA LYS A 122 5.49 -24.01 -6.63
C LYS A 122 4.51 -23.40 -5.63
N ILE A 123 3.31 -23.97 -5.56
CA ILE A 123 2.24 -23.52 -4.69
C ILE A 123 2.11 -24.48 -3.51
N THR A 124 2.12 -23.97 -2.30
CA THR A 124 1.85 -24.71 -1.07
C THR A 124 0.90 -23.90 -0.19
N LYS A 125 0.17 -24.60 0.68
CA LYS A 125 -0.77 -24.00 1.63
C LYS A 125 -0.26 -24.24 3.04
N LYS A 126 -0.44 -23.26 3.92
CA LYS A 126 -0.16 -23.37 5.35
C LYS A 126 -1.44 -23.05 6.11
N GLU A 127 -1.95 -24.05 6.83
CA GLU A 127 -3.17 -23.93 7.60
C GLU A 127 -2.90 -23.15 8.90
N HIS A 128 -3.83 -22.26 9.21
CA HIS A 128 -3.97 -21.52 10.45
C HIS A 128 -5.36 -21.76 11.03
N ASP A 129 -5.63 -21.30 12.24
CA ASP A 129 -6.96 -21.40 12.85
C ASP A 129 -7.96 -20.47 12.12
N GLY A 130 -8.84 -21.08 11.33
CA GLY A 130 -9.90 -20.39 10.58
C GLY A 130 -9.51 -19.81 9.22
N TRP A 131 -8.25 -19.89 8.80
CA TRP A 131 -7.79 -19.40 7.49
C TRP A 131 -6.58 -20.18 6.98
N THR A 132 -6.29 -20.05 5.69
CA THR A 132 -5.18 -20.72 5.01
C THR A 132 -4.31 -19.68 4.31
N GLU A 133 -3.03 -19.68 4.62
CA GLU A 133 -2.02 -18.85 3.98
C GLU A 133 -1.51 -19.52 2.69
N LEU A 134 -1.53 -18.79 1.59
CA LEU A 134 -0.97 -19.26 0.32
C LEU A 134 0.52 -18.91 0.25
N ILE A 135 1.33 -19.92 -0.03
CA ILE A 135 2.78 -19.80 -0.19
C ILE A 135 3.12 -20.05 -1.66
N ILE A 136 3.67 -19.07 -2.35
CA ILE A 136 4.12 -19.19 -3.75
C ILE A 136 5.64 -19.05 -3.81
N ASP A 137 6.31 -20.04 -4.40
CA ASP A 137 7.78 -20.12 -4.50
C ASP A 137 8.50 -19.94 -3.16
N GLY A 138 7.89 -20.45 -2.07
CA GLY A 138 8.42 -20.40 -0.71
C GLY A 138 8.21 -19.09 0.02
N LYS A 139 7.42 -18.16 -0.53
CA LYS A 139 7.06 -16.87 0.10
C LYS A 139 5.58 -16.83 0.43
N ALA A 140 5.22 -16.32 1.60
CA ALA A 140 3.88 -15.83 1.89
C ALA A 140 3.56 -14.67 0.93
N ILE A 141 2.34 -14.61 0.45
CA ILE A 141 1.92 -13.60 -0.53
C ILE A 141 0.88 -12.66 0.03
N TYR A 142 0.76 -11.47 -0.59
CA TYR A 142 -0.29 -10.50 -0.32
C TYR A 142 -1.35 -10.56 -1.42
N GLY A 143 -2.60 -10.29 -1.05
CA GLY A 143 -3.71 -10.14 -1.99
C GLY A 143 -4.60 -11.37 -2.13
N ILE A 144 -4.28 -12.48 -1.49
CA ILE A 144 -5.13 -13.67 -1.42
C ILE A 144 -5.09 -14.22 0.00
N ASP A 145 -6.26 -14.24 0.64
CA ASP A 145 -6.48 -14.94 1.90
C ASP A 145 -7.61 -15.95 1.70
N ILE A 146 -7.38 -17.17 2.11
CA ILE A 146 -8.36 -18.26 1.98
C ILE A 146 -9.02 -18.47 3.34
N TYR A 147 -10.28 -18.02 3.46
CA TYR A 147 -11.10 -18.25 4.63
C TYR A 147 -12.07 -19.42 4.40
N GLY A 148 -12.18 -20.32 5.37
CA GLY A 148 -13.17 -21.40 5.34
C GLY A 148 -12.76 -22.69 4.62
N GLY A 149 -11.50 -22.92 4.35
CA GLY A 149 -10.90 -24.26 4.11
C GLY A 149 -11.12 -24.96 2.77
N ASN A 150 -12.01 -24.49 1.89
CA ASN A 150 -12.34 -25.15 0.61
C ASN A 150 -12.17 -24.27 -0.63
N ASP A 151 -11.56 -23.12 -0.50
CA ASP A 151 -11.33 -22.24 -1.64
C ASP A 151 -9.97 -22.55 -2.30
N ASP A 152 -10.02 -22.91 -3.59
CA ASP A 152 -8.85 -23.11 -4.44
C ASP A 152 -8.48 -21.83 -5.21
N SER A 153 -8.90 -20.67 -4.69
CA SER A 153 -8.62 -19.38 -5.29
C SER A 153 -7.11 -19.16 -5.44
N LEU A 154 -6.72 -18.91 -6.67
CA LEU A 154 -5.35 -18.55 -7.03
C LEU A 154 -5.35 -17.12 -7.52
N PRO A 155 -4.21 -16.40 -7.42
CA PRO A 155 -4.11 -15.07 -7.97
C PRO A 155 -4.42 -15.04 -9.47
N GLU A 156 -5.08 -13.96 -9.93
CA GLU A 156 -5.31 -13.73 -11.35
C GLU A 156 -4.08 -13.10 -12.02
N ASP A 157 -3.43 -12.20 -11.30
CA ASP A 157 -2.28 -11.46 -11.81
C ASP A 157 -1.30 -11.07 -10.70
N HIS A 158 -0.13 -10.61 -11.13
CA HIS A 158 0.94 -10.11 -10.27
C HIS A 158 1.82 -9.09 -11.01
N TYR A 159 2.68 -8.39 -10.29
CA TYR A 159 3.64 -7.49 -10.92
C TYR A 159 4.64 -8.25 -11.79
N LYS A 160 4.72 -7.84 -13.06
CA LYS A 160 5.79 -8.28 -13.97
C LYS A 160 7.06 -7.46 -13.72
N SER A 161 6.90 -6.15 -13.60
CA SER A 161 8.02 -5.23 -13.35
C SER A 161 7.54 -3.89 -12.80
N ILE A 162 8.38 -3.25 -11.99
CA ILE A 162 8.33 -1.84 -11.65
C ILE A 162 9.65 -1.24 -12.11
N THR A 163 9.60 -0.31 -13.07
CA THR A 163 10.78 0.40 -13.56
C THR A 163 10.71 1.87 -13.20
N VAL A 164 11.81 2.43 -12.75
CA VAL A 164 11.91 3.82 -12.31
C VAL A 164 13.09 4.49 -12.96
N THR A 165 12.87 5.70 -13.48
CA THR A 165 13.91 6.60 -13.93
C THR A 165 13.77 7.93 -13.19
N MET A 166 14.82 8.43 -12.58
CA MET A 166 14.87 9.73 -11.93
C MET A 166 15.97 10.58 -12.55
N LYS A 167 15.62 11.80 -13.01
CA LYS A 167 16.55 12.74 -13.67
C LYS A 167 17.36 12.07 -14.80
N GLY A 168 16.69 11.23 -15.60
CA GLY A 168 17.28 10.49 -16.72
C GLY A 168 18.14 9.28 -16.34
N LYS A 169 18.25 8.93 -15.06
CA LYS A 169 19.02 7.76 -14.60
C LYS A 169 18.09 6.64 -14.16
N ASN A 170 18.38 5.41 -14.58
CA ASN A 170 17.64 4.22 -14.14
C ASN A 170 17.89 3.95 -12.66
N VAL A 171 16.82 3.66 -11.92
CA VAL A 171 16.86 3.26 -10.50
C VAL A 171 16.56 1.76 -10.44
N PRO A 172 17.50 0.93 -9.96
CA PRO A 172 17.25 -0.50 -9.83
C PRO A 172 16.21 -0.78 -8.74
N ILE A 173 15.08 -1.39 -9.11
CA ILE A 173 14.08 -1.91 -8.17
C ILE A 173 14.25 -3.43 -8.14
N PRO A 174 14.66 -4.02 -7.01
CA PRO A 174 14.86 -5.47 -6.93
C PRO A 174 13.53 -6.21 -7.07
N LYS A 175 13.55 -7.40 -7.66
CA LYS A 175 12.34 -8.22 -7.83
C LYS A 175 11.66 -8.51 -6.49
N SER A 176 12.43 -8.71 -5.43
CA SER A 176 11.93 -8.90 -4.05
C SER A 176 11.10 -7.73 -3.51
N ALA A 177 11.10 -6.58 -4.18
CA ALA A 177 10.25 -5.44 -3.82
C ALA A 177 8.77 -5.65 -4.20
N TYR A 178 8.44 -6.63 -5.04
CA TYR A 178 7.09 -6.81 -5.58
C TYR A 178 6.72 -8.25 -5.99
N ASP A 179 7.60 -9.24 -5.83
CA ASP A 179 7.36 -10.62 -6.29
C ASP A 179 6.45 -11.46 -5.39
N ASP A 180 6.04 -10.91 -4.26
CA ASP A 180 5.07 -11.46 -3.32
C ASP A 180 3.72 -10.70 -3.33
N LEU A 181 3.53 -9.75 -4.26
CA LEU A 181 2.35 -8.92 -4.37
C LEU A 181 1.49 -9.36 -5.56
N TYR A 182 0.21 -9.65 -5.28
CA TYR A 182 -0.74 -10.20 -6.24
C TYR A 182 -2.03 -9.39 -6.27
N GLN A 183 -2.94 -9.67 -7.22
CA GLN A 183 -4.24 -8.99 -7.42
C GLN A 183 -4.08 -7.48 -7.63
N ILE A 184 -3.45 -7.10 -8.74
CA ILE A 184 -2.97 -5.74 -8.98
C ILE A 184 -4.06 -4.85 -9.58
N PHE A 185 -4.36 -3.73 -8.92
CA PHE A 185 -5.32 -2.72 -9.39
C PHE A 185 -4.61 -1.46 -9.89
N TYR A 186 -4.44 -1.34 -11.20
CA TYR A 186 -3.76 -0.17 -11.79
C TYR A 186 -4.41 1.16 -11.44
N PHE A 187 -5.75 1.24 -11.47
CA PHE A 187 -6.47 2.49 -11.23
C PHE A 187 -6.34 3.03 -9.80
N SER A 188 -5.87 2.20 -8.89
CA SER A 188 -5.61 2.55 -7.49
C SER A 188 -4.13 2.77 -7.22
N SER A 189 -3.30 2.93 -8.27
CA SER A 189 -1.89 3.27 -8.12
C SER A 189 -1.66 4.76 -8.35
N SER A 190 -0.76 5.36 -7.57
CA SER A 190 -0.41 6.78 -7.64
C SER A 190 1.09 6.99 -7.39
N VAL A 191 1.61 8.09 -7.90
CA VAL A 191 3.01 8.45 -7.75
C VAL A 191 3.13 9.88 -7.25
N TYR A 192 3.94 10.08 -6.20
CA TYR A 192 4.20 11.39 -5.60
C TYR A 192 5.69 11.66 -5.52
N TYR A 193 6.07 12.91 -5.70
CA TYR A 193 7.47 13.32 -5.70
C TYR A 193 7.74 14.53 -4.82
N ASP A 194 8.58 14.32 -3.79
CA ASP A 194 9.19 15.38 -3.00
C ASP A 194 10.46 15.87 -3.73
N LYS A 195 10.31 16.96 -4.46
CA LYS A 195 11.40 17.49 -5.28
C LYS A 195 12.57 18.04 -4.44
N GLU A 196 12.29 18.59 -3.25
CA GLU A 196 13.31 19.19 -2.39
C GLU A 196 14.22 18.12 -1.77
N ALA A 197 13.61 17.03 -1.27
CA ALA A 197 14.34 15.93 -0.69
C ALA A 197 14.78 14.88 -1.73
N GLU A 198 14.35 15.00 -3.00
CA GLU A 198 14.54 14.02 -4.07
C GLU A 198 14.00 12.63 -3.69
N VAL A 199 12.79 12.59 -3.14
CA VAL A 199 12.14 11.34 -2.73
C VAL A 199 10.93 11.06 -3.59
N LEU A 200 10.89 9.87 -4.17
CA LEU A 200 9.77 9.34 -4.94
C LEU A 200 9.02 8.31 -4.11
N TYR A 201 7.70 8.41 -4.11
CA TYR A 201 6.78 7.48 -3.50
C TYR A 201 5.87 6.88 -4.57
N ILE A 202 5.81 5.56 -4.62
CA ILE A 202 4.89 4.81 -5.49
C ILE A 202 3.91 4.11 -4.57
N LEU A 203 2.63 4.43 -4.68
CA LEU A 203 1.57 3.84 -3.90
C LEU A 203 0.73 2.94 -4.79
N ALA A 204 0.28 1.82 -4.25
CA ALA A 204 -0.72 0.97 -4.87
C ALA A 204 -1.65 0.40 -3.80
N HIS A 205 -2.94 0.41 -4.11
CA HIS A 205 -3.97 -0.29 -3.38
C HIS A 205 -4.38 -1.50 -4.21
N ASN A 206 -4.27 -2.68 -3.66
CA ASN A 206 -4.44 -3.94 -4.37
C ASN A 206 -5.38 -4.88 -3.62
N SER A 207 -5.99 -5.79 -4.35
CA SER A 207 -6.97 -6.76 -3.88
C SER A 207 -8.24 -6.10 -3.31
N GLU A 208 -9.17 -6.91 -2.84
CA GLU A 208 -10.47 -6.49 -2.32
C GLU A 208 -10.81 -7.25 -1.04
N ASN A 209 -11.78 -6.74 -0.29
CA ASN A 209 -12.30 -7.36 0.92
C ASN A 209 -11.20 -7.62 1.97
N ALA A 210 -11.25 -8.78 2.63
CA ALA A 210 -10.33 -9.13 3.70
C ALA A 210 -8.87 -9.27 3.25
N SER A 211 -8.61 -9.53 1.97
CA SER A 211 -7.27 -9.65 1.42
C SER A 211 -6.70 -8.35 0.85
N ALA A 212 -7.44 -7.24 0.98
CA ALA A 212 -7.01 -5.94 0.51
C ALA A 212 -5.77 -5.45 1.26
N TYR A 213 -4.85 -4.85 0.53
CA TYR A 213 -3.63 -4.27 1.09
C TYR A 213 -3.20 -3.05 0.29
N GLU A 214 -2.45 -2.21 0.94
CA GLU A 214 -1.73 -1.11 0.31
C GLU A 214 -0.23 -1.32 0.38
N VAL A 215 0.48 -0.75 -0.56
CA VAL A 215 1.94 -0.73 -0.54
C VAL A 215 2.46 0.63 -0.97
N CYS A 216 3.46 1.12 -0.25
CA CYS A 216 4.22 2.29 -0.64
C CYS A 216 5.70 1.94 -0.79
N TRP A 217 6.24 2.06 -2.01
CA TRP A 217 7.68 1.97 -2.27
C TRP A 217 8.31 3.35 -2.16
N GLN A 218 9.48 3.41 -1.56
CA GLN A 218 10.23 4.65 -1.39
C GLN A 218 11.56 4.59 -2.11
N ILE A 219 11.83 5.61 -2.90
CA ILE A 219 13.11 5.83 -3.59
C ILE A 219 13.67 7.19 -3.15
N VAL A 220 14.87 7.21 -2.57
CA VAL A 220 15.52 8.42 -2.07
C VAL A 220 16.78 8.69 -2.89
N LYS A 221 16.83 9.85 -3.55
CA LYS A 221 17.99 10.30 -4.35
C LYS A 221 18.46 9.24 -5.37
N GLY A 222 17.49 8.56 -6.00
CA GLY A 222 17.76 7.53 -7.00
C GLY A 222 18.15 6.17 -6.45
N GLU A 223 17.93 5.90 -5.16
CA GLU A 223 18.15 4.60 -4.53
C GLU A 223 16.84 4.04 -3.93
N TYR A 224 16.52 2.81 -4.23
CA TYR A 224 15.42 2.11 -3.59
C TYR A 224 15.73 1.88 -2.10
N LYS A 225 14.84 2.31 -1.20
CA LYS A 225 15.03 2.21 0.26
C LYS A 225 14.16 1.17 0.94
N GLY A 226 13.14 0.66 0.25
CA GLY A 226 12.22 -0.33 0.80
C GLY A 226 10.77 -0.01 0.48
N ARG A 227 9.90 -0.78 1.09
CA ARG A 227 8.45 -0.60 1.02
C ARG A 227 7.81 -0.77 2.40
N VAL A 228 6.64 -0.19 2.58
CA VAL A 228 5.77 -0.41 3.73
C VAL A 228 4.44 -0.95 3.20
N ILE A 229 3.94 -2.02 3.83
CA ILE A 229 2.62 -2.58 3.56
C ILE A 229 1.64 -2.05 4.61
N GLY A 230 0.47 -1.61 4.17
CA GLY A 230 -0.64 -1.19 5.00
C GLY A 230 -1.86 -2.08 4.78
N TYR A 231 -2.69 -2.18 5.82
CA TYR A 231 -3.94 -2.94 5.78
C TYR A 231 -5.10 -2.05 6.21
N PRO A 232 -6.33 -2.31 5.75
CA PRO A 232 -7.52 -1.68 6.31
C PRO A 232 -7.72 -2.10 7.77
N LEU A 233 -8.51 -1.30 8.52
CA LEU A 233 -8.98 -1.68 9.87
C LEU A 233 -9.99 -2.82 9.82
#